data_89527880e4a891741508e75b43a3cd12
#
_entry.id   89527880e4a891741508e75b43a3cd12
#
_cell.length_a   1.000
_cell.length_b   1.000
_cell.length_c   1.000
_cell.angle_alpha   90.00
_cell.angle_beta   90.00
_cell.angle_gamma   90.00
#
_symmetry.space_group_name_H-M   'P 1'
#
loop_
_entity.id
_entity.type
_entity.pdbx_description
1 polymer ?
#
loop_
_entity_poly.entity_id
_entity_poly.type
_entity_poly.pdbx_seq_one_letter_code
_entity_poly.pdbx_strand_id
1 'polypeptide(L)'
;HHAYVHGVKKLLLLGSSCIYPRDSPQPMKEEYLLTGPLEPTNEWYAVAKIAGIKMCQAYRRQYGCDFIAAMPTNLYGPNDNFDLQTAHVLAALLRLFHEAREQGTPPTLWGTGAPRREFLHVDDCADACLFLMDRYSDAMIMNVGAGQDIAIAELAALVAEVVGYRGDMQWD
;
A
#
# COMPACT_ATOMS: atom_id res chain seq x y z
N HIS A 1 4.58 -23.02 -5.27
CA HIS A 1 4.85 -24.39 -5.74
C HIS A 1 3.67 -24.95 -6.52
N HIS A 2 2.46 -24.91 -6.01
CA HIS A 2 1.27 -25.45 -6.71
C HIS A 2 1.08 -24.80 -8.08
N ALA A 3 1.24 -23.48 -8.20
CA ALA A 3 1.16 -22.81 -9.50
C ALA A 3 2.11 -23.43 -10.55
N TYR A 4 3.35 -23.70 -10.14
CA TYR A 4 4.33 -24.36 -11.01
C TYR A 4 3.91 -25.79 -11.37
N VAL A 5 3.58 -26.62 -10.37
CA VAL A 5 3.19 -28.04 -10.61
C VAL A 5 1.96 -28.16 -11.52
N HIS A 6 1.02 -27.23 -11.42
CA HIS A 6 -0.19 -27.21 -12.24
C HIS A 6 -0.04 -26.42 -13.56
N GLY A 7 1.18 -26.06 -13.94
CA GLY A 7 1.47 -25.46 -15.24
C GLY A 7 0.89 -24.06 -15.45
N VAL A 8 0.74 -23.28 -14.38
CA VAL A 8 0.34 -21.87 -14.48
C VAL A 8 1.36 -21.11 -15.32
N LYS A 9 0.91 -20.48 -16.38
CA LYS A 9 1.77 -19.79 -17.36
C LYS A 9 2.40 -18.54 -16.77
N LYS A 10 1.62 -17.75 -16.05
CA LYS A 10 2.06 -16.50 -15.45
C LYS A 10 1.43 -16.31 -14.08
N LEU A 11 2.17 -15.73 -13.14
CA LEU A 11 1.70 -15.41 -11.79
C LEU A 11 2.16 -14.00 -11.43
N LEU A 12 1.26 -13.18 -10.94
CA LEU A 12 1.56 -11.89 -10.32
C LEU A 12 1.40 -12.01 -8.81
N LEU A 13 2.47 -11.78 -8.07
CA LEU A 13 2.46 -11.65 -6.63
C LEU A 13 2.30 -10.18 -6.25
N LEU A 14 1.30 -9.86 -5.44
CA LEU A 14 1.21 -8.54 -4.82
C LEU A 14 2.04 -8.51 -3.55
N GLY A 15 3.13 -7.75 -3.60
CA GLY A 15 3.93 -7.35 -2.45
C GLY A 15 3.28 -6.17 -1.71
N SER A 16 4.11 -5.27 -1.20
CA SER A 16 3.70 -4.04 -0.52
C SER A 16 4.89 -3.10 -0.41
N SER A 17 4.68 -1.81 -0.34
CA SER A 17 5.73 -0.83 -0.05
C SER A 17 6.40 -1.03 1.32
N CYS A 18 5.76 -1.75 2.25
CA CYS A 18 6.33 -2.12 3.56
C CYS A 18 7.58 -3.02 3.50
N ILE A 19 7.90 -3.59 2.33
CA ILE A 19 9.10 -4.43 2.15
C ILE A 19 10.41 -3.65 2.12
N TYR A 20 10.32 -2.33 1.91
CA TYR A 20 11.51 -1.48 1.86
C TYR A 20 12.02 -1.16 3.27
N PRO A 21 13.33 -0.94 3.44
CA PRO A 21 13.88 -0.50 4.71
C PRO A 21 13.19 0.77 5.22
N ARG A 22 13.01 0.86 6.55
CA ARG A 22 12.36 2.00 7.18
C ARG A 22 12.96 3.35 6.78
N ASP A 23 14.28 3.41 6.69
CA ASP A 23 15.02 4.64 6.42
C ASP A 23 15.45 4.74 4.94
N SER A 24 14.72 4.09 4.02
CA SER A 24 14.98 4.17 2.58
C SER A 24 14.87 5.60 2.07
N PRO A 25 15.77 6.03 1.16
CA PRO A 25 15.61 7.29 0.46
C PRO A 25 14.29 7.38 -0.30
N GLN A 26 13.76 8.59 -0.43
CA GLN A 26 12.53 8.87 -1.19
C GLN A 26 12.87 9.60 -2.50
N PRO A 27 12.21 9.25 -3.61
CA PRO A 27 11.25 8.15 -3.78
C PRO A 27 11.91 6.77 -3.67
N MET A 28 11.17 5.79 -3.12
CA MET A 28 11.67 4.42 -2.97
C MET A 28 11.83 3.73 -4.33
N LYS A 29 13.02 3.13 -4.54
CA LYS A 29 13.33 2.37 -5.74
C LYS A 29 13.35 0.87 -5.45
N GLU A 30 13.06 0.07 -6.46
CA GLU A 30 13.00 -1.39 -6.38
C GLU A 30 14.33 -2.01 -5.89
N GLU A 31 15.46 -1.38 -6.20
CA GLU A 31 16.80 -1.80 -5.78
C GLU A 31 17.06 -1.66 -4.27
N TYR A 32 16.20 -0.94 -3.55
CA TYR A 32 16.35 -0.78 -2.09
C TYR A 32 15.86 -1.99 -1.29
N LEU A 33 15.26 -2.98 -1.95
CA LEU A 33 14.84 -4.22 -1.29
C LEU A 33 16.02 -4.90 -0.57
N LEU A 34 15.90 -5.13 0.73
CA LEU A 34 16.90 -5.78 1.60
C LEU A 34 18.21 -4.99 1.79
N THR A 35 18.20 -3.68 1.64
CA THR A 35 19.39 -2.84 1.87
C THR A 35 19.50 -2.29 3.29
N GLY A 36 18.53 -2.54 4.15
CA GLY A 36 18.51 -2.07 5.54
C GLY A 36 17.42 -2.73 6.39
N PRO A 37 17.29 -2.34 7.67
CA PRO A 37 16.30 -2.88 8.59
C PRO A 37 14.87 -2.47 8.19
N LEU A 38 13.93 -3.37 8.41
CA LEU A 38 12.51 -3.15 8.19
C LEU A 38 11.90 -2.30 9.32
N GLU A 39 10.69 -1.77 9.08
CA GLU A 39 9.89 -1.13 10.13
C GLU A 39 9.43 -2.19 11.16
N PRO A 40 9.84 -2.08 12.44
CA PRO A 40 9.57 -3.12 13.43
C PRO A 40 8.09 -3.42 13.65
N THR A 41 7.21 -2.42 13.50
CA THR A 41 5.78 -2.56 13.76
C THR A 41 5.06 -3.47 12.76
N ASN A 42 5.62 -3.67 11.56
CA ASN A 42 5.06 -4.54 10.52
C ASN A 42 6.08 -5.52 9.91
N GLU A 43 7.19 -5.75 10.59
CA GLU A 43 8.30 -6.58 10.11
C GLU A 43 7.84 -7.97 9.65
N TRP A 44 6.99 -8.62 10.43
CA TRP A 44 6.49 -9.98 10.11
C TRP A 44 5.74 -10.04 8.77
N TYR A 45 4.91 -9.04 8.53
CA TYR A 45 4.20 -8.90 7.26
C TYR A 45 5.19 -8.64 6.11
N ALA A 46 6.12 -7.71 6.31
CA ALA A 46 7.13 -7.38 5.32
C ALA A 46 8.01 -8.60 4.97
N VAL A 47 8.48 -9.36 5.96
CA VAL A 47 9.25 -10.61 5.76
C VAL A 47 8.45 -11.63 4.94
N ALA A 48 7.17 -11.82 5.23
CA ALA A 48 6.31 -12.74 4.47
C ALA A 48 6.20 -12.32 2.99
N LYS A 49 6.03 -11.02 2.72
CA LYS A 49 5.99 -10.49 1.34
C LYS A 49 7.33 -10.62 0.63
N ILE A 50 8.45 -10.33 1.31
CA ILE A 50 9.80 -10.50 0.76
C ILE A 50 10.05 -11.97 0.42
N ALA A 51 9.67 -12.91 1.30
CA ALA A 51 9.82 -14.33 1.03
C ALA A 51 9.05 -14.77 -0.23
N GLY A 52 7.82 -14.27 -0.41
CA GLY A 52 7.03 -14.51 -1.62
C GLY A 52 7.70 -13.97 -2.88
N ILE A 53 8.23 -12.74 -2.83
CA ILE A 53 8.98 -12.12 -3.95
C ILE A 53 10.20 -12.98 -4.31
N LYS A 54 11.02 -13.33 -3.31
CA LYS A 54 12.22 -14.15 -3.53
C LYS A 54 11.88 -15.54 -4.06
N MET A 55 10.75 -16.10 -3.64
CA MET A 55 10.24 -17.36 -4.19
C MET A 55 9.85 -17.22 -5.66
N CYS A 56 9.17 -16.16 -6.07
CA CYS A 56 8.87 -15.89 -7.48
C CYS A 56 10.16 -15.79 -8.31
N GLN A 57 11.15 -15.04 -7.82
CA GLN A 57 12.46 -14.91 -8.47
C GLN A 57 13.20 -16.25 -8.57
N ALA A 58 13.15 -17.08 -7.53
CA ALA A 58 13.77 -18.41 -7.53
C ALA A 58 13.11 -19.35 -8.55
N TYR A 59 11.78 -19.40 -8.63
CA TYR A 59 11.06 -20.19 -9.63
C TYR A 59 11.33 -19.72 -11.05
N ARG A 60 11.40 -18.39 -11.26
CA ARG A 60 11.78 -17.82 -12.53
C ARG A 60 13.19 -18.28 -12.95
N ARG A 61 14.16 -18.17 -12.05
CA ARG A 61 15.55 -18.55 -12.31
C ARG A 61 15.73 -20.07 -12.52
N GLN A 62 15.08 -20.86 -11.71
CA GLN A 62 15.28 -22.33 -11.69
C GLN A 62 14.46 -23.06 -12.76
N TYR A 63 13.23 -22.62 -13.02
CA TYR A 63 12.26 -23.33 -13.83
C TYR A 63 11.76 -22.53 -15.04
N GLY A 64 12.23 -21.30 -15.22
CA GLY A 64 11.78 -20.45 -16.32
C GLY A 64 10.33 -19.97 -16.20
N CYS A 65 9.74 -20.02 -14.98
CA CYS A 65 8.38 -19.58 -14.75
C CYS A 65 8.25 -18.06 -14.97
N ASP A 66 7.17 -17.61 -15.60
CA ASP A 66 6.87 -16.19 -15.72
C ASP A 66 6.13 -15.68 -14.44
N PHE A 67 6.83 -15.72 -13.31
CA PHE A 67 6.35 -15.24 -12.03
C PHE A 67 6.94 -13.86 -11.78
N ILE A 68 6.06 -12.86 -11.66
CA ILE A 68 6.39 -11.44 -11.45
C ILE A 68 5.85 -10.95 -10.12
N ALA A 69 6.33 -9.81 -9.65
CA ALA A 69 5.85 -9.20 -8.41
C ALA A 69 5.68 -7.69 -8.56
N ALA A 70 4.55 -7.16 -8.07
CA ALA A 70 4.23 -5.74 -8.02
C ALA A 70 4.08 -5.26 -6.58
N MET A 71 4.55 -4.03 -6.32
CA MET A 71 4.57 -3.38 -5.01
C MET A 71 3.59 -2.22 -5.01
N PRO A 72 2.30 -2.46 -4.75
CA PRO A 72 1.35 -1.36 -4.63
C PRO A 72 1.66 -0.51 -3.39
N THR A 73 1.37 0.78 -3.52
CA THR A 73 1.35 1.73 -2.42
C THR A 73 0.07 1.56 -1.56
N ASN A 74 -0.33 2.55 -0.76
CA ASN A 74 -1.53 2.44 0.07
C ASN A 74 -2.78 2.47 -0.81
N LEU A 75 -3.50 1.36 -0.84
CA LEU A 75 -4.73 1.24 -1.61
C LEU A 75 -5.92 1.81 -0.86
N TYR A 76 -6.87 2.37 -1.60
CA TYR A 76 -8.17 2.80 -1.10
C TYR A 76 -9.25 2.59 -2.16
N GLY A 77 -10.49 2.50 -1.73
CA GLY A 77 -11.62 2.38 -2.66
C GLY A 77 -12.89 1.82 -2.03
N PRO A 78 -13.90 1.53 -2.84
CA PRO A 78 -15.14 0.90 -2.37
C PRO A 78 -14.88 -0.43 -1.65
N ASN A 79 -15.68 -0.70 -0.62
CA ASN A 79 -15.60 -1.91 0.22
C ASN A 79 -14.34 -2.02 1.08
N ASP A 80 -13.65 -0.90 1.36
CA ASP A 80 -12.53 -0.87 2.29
C ASP A 80 -13.00 -1.22 3.73
N ASN A 81 -12.02 -1.49 4.61
CA ASN A 81 -12.28 -1.70 6.02
C ASN A 81 -12.37 -0.36 6.75
N PHE A 82 -13.54 -0.02 7.27
CA PHE A 82 -13.80 1.22 8.02
C PHE A 82 -13.78 1.05 9.55
N ASP A 83 -13.40 -0.09 10.08
CA ASP A 83 -13.28 -0.31 11.53
C ASP A 83 -12.12 0.51 12.09
N LEU A 84 -12.39 1.42 13.06
CA LEU A 84 -11.41 2.38 13.57
C LEU A 84 -10.19 1.74 14.27
N GLN A 85 -10.27 0.47 14.67
CA GLN A 85 -9.15 -0.23 15.30
C GLN A 85 -8.23 -0.91 14.29
N THR A 86 -8.75 -1.24 13.10
CA THR A 86 -8.05 -2.06 12.11
C THR A 86 -7.97 -1.42 10.71
N ALA A 87 -8.66 -0.30 10.50
CA ALA A 87 -8.70 0.41 9.22
C ALA A 87 -7.36 1.08 8.88
N HIS A 88 -7.05 1.16 7.59
CA HIS A 88 -5.99 2.04 7.11
C HIS A 88 -6.40 3.52 7.21
N VAL A 89 -5.38 4.40 7.21
CA VAL A 89 -5.55 5.83 7.56
C VAL A 89 -6.64 6.54 6.77
N LEU A 90 -6.75 6.35 5.45
CA LEU A 90 -7.77 7.04 4.65
C LEU A 90 -9.19 6.58 5.00
N ALA A 91 -9.41 5.28 5.14
CA ALA A 91 -10.69 4.73 5.55
C ALA A 91 -11.08 5.16 6.98
N ALA A 92 -10.10 5.18 7.90
CA ALA A 92 -10.31 5.67 9.26
C ALA A 92 -10.71 7.16 9.28
N LEU A 93 -10.01 8.01 8.51
CA LEU A 93 -10.33 9.44 8.40
C LEU A 93 -11.74 9.66 7.83
N LEU A 94 -12.13 8.95 6.76
CA LEU A 94 -13.47 9.04 6.19
C LEU A 94 -14.54 8.75 7.25
N ARG A 95 -14.37 7.67 8.00
CA ARG A 95 -15.30 7.31 9.07
C ARG A 95 -15.31 8.34 10.21
N LEU A 96 -14.14 8.74 10.69
CA LEU A 96 -14.01 9.73 11.79
C LEU A 96 -14.70 11.04 11.44
N PHE A 97 -14.45 11.60 10.27
CA PHE A 97 -15.08 12.86 9.85
C PHE A 97 -16.56 12.72 9.57
N HIS A 98 -17.00 11.56 9.05
CA HIS A 98 -18.43 11.29 8.89
C HIS A 98 -19.15 11.26 10.25
N GLU A 99 -18.62 10.50 11.22
CA GLU A 99 -19.17 10.43 12.58
C GLU A 99 -19.12 11.81 13.29
N ALA A 100 -18.02 12.54 13.14
CA ALA A 100 -17.89 13.90 13.69
C ALA A 100 -18.95 14.87 13.13
N ARG A 101 -19.23 14.78 11.83
CA ARG A 101 -20.28 15.58 11.20
C ARG A 101 -21.66 15.24 11.75
N GLU A 102 -21.98 13.96 11.89
CA GLU A 102 -23.30 13.50 12.38
C GLU A 102 -23.51 13.80 13.87
N GLN A 103 -22.46 13.72 14.69
CA GLN A 103 -22.51 13.85 16.13
C GLN A 103 -22.19 15.27 16.63
N GLY A 104 -21.61 16.13 15.80
CA GLY A 104 -21.20 17.47 16.17
C GLY A 104 -20.00 17.52 17.13
N THR A 105 -19.21 16.45 17.22
CA THR A 105 -18.03 16.35 18.10
C THR A 105 -16.75 16.37 17.28
N PRO A 106 -15.71 17.18 17.66
CA PRO A 106 -14.44 17.19 16.93
C PRO A 106 -13.76 15.82 16.93
N PRO A 107 -13.23 15.37 15.79
CA PRO A 107 -12.47 14.12 15.72
C PRO A 107 -11.08 14.34 16.32
N THR A 108 -10.57 13.33 17.04
CA THR A 108 -9.17 13.28 17.48
C THR A 108 -8.36 12.43 16.51
N LEU A 109 -7.34 13.03 15.92
CA LEU A 109 -6.43 12.41 14.97
C LEU A 109 -5.10 12.08 15.65
N TRP A 110 -4.49 10.96 15.26
CA TRP A 110 -3.26 10.51 15.89
C TRP A 110 -2.02 11.17 15.30
N GLY A 111 -1.10 11.57 16.20
CA GLY A 111 0.22 12.09 15.88
C GLY A 111 0.20 13.50 15.33
N THR A 112 1.23 13.88 14.61
CA THR A 112 1.45 15.26 14.14
C THR A 112 0.83 15.60 12.80
N GLY A 113 0.33 14.61 12.06
CA GLY A 113 -0.09 14.79 10.66
C GLY A 113 1.05 15.02 9.66
N ALA A 114 2.31 15.11 10.12
CA ALA A 114 3.46 15.37 9.25
C ALA A 114 3.87 14.19 8.34
N PRO A 115 3.71 12.90 8.71
CA PRO A 115 4.06 11.80 7.83
C PRO A 115 3.33 11.92 6.49
N ARG A 116 4.08 11.59 5.42
CA ARG A 116 3.54 11.60 4.06
C ARG A 116 3.24 10.17 3.59
N ARG A 117 2.19 10.01 2.79
CA ARG A 117 1.81 8.72 2.22
C ARG A 117 1.34 8.92 0.79
N GLU A 118 1.65 7.94 -0.04
CA GLU A 118 1.12 7.83 -1.38
C GLU A 118 -0.11 6.93 -1.37
N PHE A 119 -1.16 7.31 -2.09
CA PHE A 119 -2.41 6.58 -2.21
C PHE A 119 -2.72 6.26 -3.65
N LEU A 120 -3.27 5.06 -3.89
CA LEU A 120 -3.67 4.60 -5.22
C LEU A 120 -5.09 4.01 -5.13
N HIS A 121 -5.97 4.44 -6.04
CA HIS A 121 -7.30 3.85 -6.11
C HIS A 121 -7.24 2.38 -6.50
N VAL A 122 -8.10 1.55 -5.91
CA VAL A 122 -8.07 0.10 -6.11
C VAL A 122 -8.31 -0.30 -7.57
N ASP A 123 -9.11 0.46 -8.32
CA ASP A 123 -9.35 0.20 -9.75
C ASP A 123 -8.09 0.50 -10.58
N ASP A 124 -7.36 1.57 -10.28
CA ASP A 124 -6.08 1.87 -10.96
C ASP A 124 -5.03 0.80 -10.64
N CYS A 125 -5.02 0.29 -9.41
CA CYS A 125 -4.19 -0.85 -9.05
C CYS A 125 -4.56 -2.11 -9.83
N ALA A 126 -5.85 -2.37 -10.02
CA ALA A 126 -6.33 -3.50 -10.81
C ALA A 126 -5.93 -3.39 -12.28
N ASP A 127 -6.09 -2.21 -12.87
CA ASP A 127 -5.64 -1.93 -14.25
C ASP A 127 -4.12 -2.10 -14.40
N ALA A 128 -3.35 -1.59 -13.44
CA ALA A 128 -1.90 -1.81 -13.42
C ALA A 128 -1.53 -3.30 -13.34
N CYS A 129 -2.25 -4.08 -12.53
CA CYS A 129 -2.05 -5.53 -12.45
C CYS A 129 -2.33 -6.22 -13.79
N LEU A 130 -3.42 -5.87 -14.47
CA LEU A 130 -3.76 -6.40 -15.79
C LEU A 130 -2.71 -6.01 -16.83
N PHE A 131 -2.25 -4.75 -16.82
CA PHE A 131 -1.17 -4.29 -17.70
C PHE A 131 0.12 -5.08 -17.47
N LEU A 132 0.54 -5.29 -16.21
CA LEU A 132 1.74 -6.07 -15.88
C LEU A 132 1.58 -7.54 -16.26
N MET A 133 0.40 -8.11 -16.10
CA MET A 133 0.13 -9.48 -16.54
C MET A 133 0.23 -9.63 -18.05
N ASP A 134 -0.08 -8.61 -18.83
CA ASP A 134 0.02 -8.63 -20.30
C ASP A 134 1.43 -8.26 -20.80
N ARG A 135 2.06 -7.25 -20.22
CA ARG A 135 3.23 -6.57 -20.80
C ARG A 135 4.55 -6.77 -20.07
N TYR A 136 4.55 -7.21 -18.82
CA TYR A 136 5.75 -7.26 -18.00
C TYR A 136 6.18 -8.72 -17.76
N SER A 137 7.44 -9.01 -17.98
CA SER A 137 8.05 -10.33 -17.74
C SER A 137 9.51 -10.18 -17.36
N ASP A 138 9.78 -9.80 -16.10
CA ASP A 138 11.13 -9.66 -15.56
C ASP A 138 11.21 -10.20 -14.13
N ALA A 139 12.44 -10.45 -13.65
CA ALA A 139 12.73 -10.80 -12.26
C ALA A 139 12.74 -9.58 -11.33
N MET A 140 12.90 -8.37 -11.86
CA MET A 140 12.78 -7.13 -11.09
C MET A 140 11.36 -6.99 -10.56
N ILE A 141 11.22 -6.53 -9.34
CA ILE A 141 9.91 -6.13 -8.81
C ILE A 141 9.49 -4.81 -9.45
N MET A 142 8.20 -4.49 -9.45
CA MET A 142 7.68 -3.25 -10.02
C MET A 142 6.89 -2.48 -8.98
N ASN A 143 7.30 -1.25 -8.68
CA ASN A 143 6.50 -0.33 -7.87
C ASN A 143 5.27 0.14 -8.64
N VAL A 144 4.13 0.18 -7.96
CA VAL A 144 2.85 0.61 -8.53
C VAL A 144 2.23 1.67 -7.62
N GLY A 145 2.17 2.90 -8.11
CA GLY A 145 1.70 4.05 -7.36
C GLY A 145 1.23 5.18 -8.27
N ALA A 146 0.71 6.25 -7.69
CA ALA A 146 0.25 7.46 -8.39
C ALA A 146 1.40 8.44 -8.70
N GLY A 147 2.58 8.23 -8.10
CA GLY A 147 3.74 9.12 -8.27
C GLY A 147 3.67 10.42 -7.46
N GLN A 148 2.70 10.53 -6.54
CA GLN A 148 2.52 11.70 -5.69
C GLN A 148 2.16 11.27 -4.27
N ASP A 149 2.73 11.93 -3.29
CA ASP A 149 2.40 11.72 -1.88
C ASP A 149 1.68 12.94 -1.28
N ILE A 150 1.01 12.73 -0.16
CA ILE A 150 0.30 13.77 0.59
C ILE A 150 0.62 13.63 2.08
N ALA A 151 0.75 14.74 2.81
CA ALA A 151 0.85 14.71 4.27
C ALA A 151 -0.48 14.27 4.89
N ILE A 152 -0.43 13.55 6.00
CA ILE A 152 -1.66 13.10 6.68
C ILE A 152 -2.53 14.30 7.12
N ALA A 153 -1.93 15.41 7.49
CA ALA A 153 -2.69 16.63 7.81
C ALA A 153 -3.43 17.21 6.59
N GLU A 154 -2.77 17.23 5.42
CA GLU A 154 -3.38 17.64 4.15
C GLU A 154 -4.50 16.68 3.73
N LEU A 155 -4.27 15.38 3.89
CA LEU A 155 -5.28 14.36 3.64
C LEU A 155 -6.49 14.51 4.55
N ALA A 156 -6.27 14.76 5.85
CA ALA A 156 -7.35 14.97 6.81
C ALA A 156 -8.21 16.20 6.43
N ALA A 157 -7.57 17.30 6.03
CA ALA A 157 -8.27 18.49 5.56
C ALA A 157 -9.11 18.19 4.29
N LEU A 158 -8.54 17.47 3.33
CA LEU A 158 -9.24 17.07 2.11
C LEU A 158 -10.44 16.17 2.42
N VAL A 159 -10.27 15.18 3.31
CA VAL A 159 -11.36 14.29 3.72
C VAL A 159 -12.46 15.07 4.44
N ALA A 160 -12.11 16.00 5.35
CA ALA A 160 -13.07 16.87 6.01
C ALA A 160 -13.91 17.68 5.00
N GLU A 161 -13.26 18.25 3.99
CA GLU A 161 -13.93 18.99 2.91
C GLU A 161 -14.90 18.09 2.12
N VAL A 162 -14.44 16.92 1.66
CA VAL A 162 -15.24 15.96 0.89
C VAL A 162 -16.44 15.45 1.69
N VAL A 163 -16.24 15.14 2.97
CA VAL A 163 -17.31 14.70 3.89
C VAL A 163 -18.26 15.87 4.24
N GLY A 164 -17.85 17.12 4.07
CA GLY A 164 -18.61 18.32 4.44
C GLY A 164 -18.53 18.65 5.94
N TYR A 165 -17.49 18.16 6.63
CA TYR A 165 -17.20 18.54 8.01
C TYR A 165 -16.54 19.92 8.07
N ARG A 166 -17.02 20.82 8.94
CA ARG A 166 -16.54 22.21 9.06
C ARG A 166 -16.11 22.60 10.48
N GLY A 167 -16.04 21.63 11.39
CA GLY A 167 -15.58 21.86 12.76
C GLY A 167 -14.05 21.78 12.89
N ASP A 168 -13.59 21.99 14.11
CA ASP A 168 -12.18 21.85 14.47
C ASP A 168 -11.78 20.37 14.48
N MET A 169 -10.51 20.09 14.20
CA MET A 169 -9.90 18.76 14.37
C MET A 169 -8.79 18.84 15.43
N GLN A 170 -8.69 17.82 16.25
CA GLN A 170 -7.71 17.74 17.33
C GLN A 170 -6.63 16.71 16.97
N TRP A 171 -5.40 17.00 17.39
CA TRP A 171 -4.26 16.08 17.26
C TRP A 171 -3.76 15.70 18.64
N ASP A 172 -3.52 14.42 18.90
CA ASP A 172 -2.99 13.92 20.19
C ASP A 172 -1.45 13.82 20.22
#